data_50ad02a4352ca6741591f70ca0a871fb
#
_entry.id   50ad02a4352ca6741591f70ca0a871fb
#
_cell.length_a   1.000
_cell.length_b   1.000
_cell.length_c   1.000
_cell.angle_alpha   90.00
_cell.angle_beta   90.00
_cell.angle_gamma   90.00
#
_symmetry.space_group_name_H-M   'P 1'
#
loop_
_entity.id
_entity.type
_entity.pdbx_description
1 polymer ?
#
loop_
_entity_poly.entity_id
_entity_poly.type
_entity_poly.pdbx_seq_one_letter_code
_entity_poly.pdbx_strand_id
1 'polypeptide(L)'
;MNFPPNLKYTKDHEWVSIDGDIATIGITDFAQHELGDIVYVEIDTKDKNLAAETVFGTVEAVKTVSDLFMPVSGTVTEINPLLESEPEKVNTDPYGQGWMVKMKVDNAEDVNKLLDAEAYQKLVS
;
A
#
# COMPACT_ATOMS: atom_id res chain seq x y z
N MET A 1 15.82 -1.28 8.34
CA MET A 1 14.59 -0.99 7.58
C MET A 1 13.86 0.21 8.13
N ASN A 2 13.19 0.94 7.26
CA ASN A 2 12.48 2.14 7.64
C ASN A 2 10.99 1.88 7.87
N PHE A 3 10.48 2.33 9.04
CA PHE A 3 9.06 2.23 9.39
C PHE A 3 8.61 3.60 9.91
N PRO A 4 8.19 4.53 9.02
CA PRO A 4 7.82 5.87 9.43
C PRO A 4 6.76 5.86 10.55
N PRO A 5 6.97 6.61 11.65
CA PRO A 5 6.08 6.55 12.82
C PRO A 5 4.73 7.23 12.63
N ASN A 6 4.58 8.03 11.59
CA ASN A 6 3.34 8.75 11.30
C ASN A 6 2.38 7.99 10.38
N LEU A 7 2.74 6.77 10.00
CA LEU A 7 1.91 5.94 9.12
C LEU A 7 1.21 4.84 9.92
N LYS A 8 0.19 4.26 9.31
CA LYS A 8 -0.44 3.03 9.79
C LYS A 8 -0.05 1.89 8.86
N TYR A 9 -0.17 0.67 9.35
CA TYR A 9 0.32 -0.53 8.65
C TYR A 9 -0.69 -1.66 8.75
N THR A 10 -0.66 -2.56 7.76
CA THR A 10 -1.49 -3.76 7.77
C THR A 10 -0.65 -5.02 7.93
N LYS A 11 -1.31 -6.12 8.30
CA LYS A 11 -0.67 -7.43 8.36
C LYS A 11 -0.22 -7.94 6.99
N ASP A 12 -0.71 -7.33 5.93
CA ASP A 12 -0.36 -7.67 4.54
C ASP A 12 0.77 -6.79 4.01
N HIS A 13 1.45 -6.07 4.92
CA HIS A 13 2.65 -5.28 4.61
C HIS A 13 2.37 -4.08 3.71
N GLU A 14 1.26 -3.42 3.94
CA GLU A 14 0.92 -2.17 3.29
C GLU A 14 0.96 -1.04 4.32
N TRP A 15 1.35 0.15 3.85
CA TRP A 15 1.31 1.35 4.68
C TRP A 15 0.16 2.24 4.25
N VAL A 16 -0.35 3.03 5.18
CA VAL A 16 -1.47 3.94 4.96
C VAL A 16 -1.12 5.30 5.55
N SER A 17 -1.25 6.35 4.73
CA SER A 17 -1.16 7.74 5.16
C SER A 17 -2.54 8.36 4.98
N ILE A 18 -3.14 8.84 6.07
CA ILE A 18 -4.50 9.39 6.04
C ILE A 18 -4.46 10.91 6.14
N ASP A 19 -5.24 11.59 5.29
CA ASP A 19 -5.45 13.01 5.33
C ASP A 19 -6.96 13.25 5.16
N GLY A 20 -7.64 13.55 6.28
CA GLY A 20 -9.10 13.60 6.29
C GLY A 20 -9.69 12.24 5.99
N ASP A 21 -10.40 12.11 4.87
CA ASP A 21 -10.96 10.85 4.42
C ASP A 21 -10.23 10.25 3.21
N ILE A 22 -9.08 10.85 2.82
CA ILE A 22 -8.27 10.36 1.71
C ILE A 22 -7.05 9.62 2.26
N ALA A 23 -6.92 8.37 1.90
CA ALA A 23 -5.77 7.53 2.27
C ALA A 23 -4.87 7.31 1.07
N THR A 24 -3.55 7.45 1.28
CA THR A 24 -2.53 7.07 0.31
C THR A 24 -1.93 5.75 0.78
N ILE A 25 -1.79 4.80 -0.13
CA ILE A 25 -1.42 3.42 0.21
C ILE A 25 -0.28 2.95 -0.67
N GLY A 26 0.65 2.24 -0.07
CA GLY A 26 1.72 1.56 -0.77
C GLY A 26 2.17 0.34 0.00
N ILE A 27 3.23 -0.31 -0.44
CA ILE A 27 3.81 -1.43 0.29
C ILE A 27 5.01 -0.95 1.11
N THR A 28 5.27 -1.64 2.22
CA THR A 28 6.31 -1.23 3.15
C THR A 28 7.71 -1.54 2.62
N ASP A 29 8.71 -0.94 3.25
CA ASP A 29 10.11 -1.26 3.00
C ASP A 29 10.39 -2.75 3.19
N PHE A 30 9.80 -3.36 4.23
CA PHE A 30 9.88 -4.80 4.46
C PHE A 30 9.32 -5.58 3.27
N ALA A 31 8.15 -5.20 2.78
CA ALA A 31 7.49 -5.90 1.67
C ALA A 31 8.33 -5.84 0.39
N GLN A 32 8.84 -4.65 0.04
CA GLN A 32 9.62 -4.53 -1.19
C GLN A 32 10.94 -5.31 -1.09
N HIS A 33 11.52 -5.38 0.11
CA HIS A 33 12.74 -6.14 0.33
C HIS A 33 12.49 -7.65 0.14
N GLU A 34 11.37 -8.15 0.67
CA GLU A 34 10.99 -9.56 0.53
C GLU A 34 10.65 -9.92 -0.92
N LEU A 35 10.00 -9.01 -1.64
CA LEU A 35 9.61 -9.26 -3.04
C LEU A 35 10.79 -9.18 -4.00
N GLY A 36 11.76 -8.32 -3.71
CA GLY A 36 12.86 -8.03 -4.62
C GLY A 36 12.46 -7.02 -5.69
N ASP A 37 13.18 -7.01 -6.80
CA ASP A 37 13.00 -6.00 -7.84
C ASP A 37 11.59 -6.02 -8.44
N ILE A 38 10.88 -4.93 -8.30
CA ILE A 38 9.52 -4.76 -8.82
C ILE A 38 9.61 -4.36 -10.30
N VAL A 39 8.91 -5.09 -11.15
CA VAL A 39 8.92 -4.89 -12.59
C VAL A 39 7.58 -4.41 -13.14
N TYR A 40 6.48 -4.63 -12.40
CA TYR A 40 5.15 -4.23 -12.86
C TYR A 40 4.17 -4.09 -11.70
N VAL A 41 3.31 -3.08 -11.79
CA VAL A 41 2.20 -2.88 -10.85
C VAL A 41 0.93 -2.79 -11.68
N GLU A 42 -0.03 -3.68 -11.41
CA GLU A 42 -1.30 -3.69 -12.13
C GLU A 42 -2.45 -3.37 -11.18
N ILE A 43 -3.15 -2.28 -11.46
CA ILE A 43 -4.29 -1.83 -10.68
C ILE A 43 -5.38 -1.38 -11.64
N ASP A 44 -6.50 -2.10 -11.67
CA ASP A 44 -7.62 -1.84 -12.57
C ASP A 44 -8.92 -1.52 -11.83
N THR A 45 -8.80 -1.12 -10.57
CA THR A 45 -9.94 -0.92 -9.66
C THR A 45 -10.28 0.56 -9.43
N LYS A 46 -9.75 1.46 -10.25
CA LYS A 46 -10.06 2.88 -10.13
C LYS A 46 -11.57 3.10 -10.21
N ASP A 47 -12.08 3.95 -9.32
CA ASP A 47 -13.49 4.31 -9.19
C ASP A 47 -14.38 3.17 -8.64
N LYS A 48 -13.77 2.07 -8.19
CA LYS A 48 -14.52 0.97 -7.57
C LYS A 48 -14.49 1.08 -6.05
N ASN A 49 -15.65 0.83 -5.43
CA ASN A 49 -15.74 0.72 -3.97
C ASN A 49 -15.47 -0.74 -3.59
N LEU A 50 -14.49 -0.95 -2.73
CA LEU A 50 -14.04 -2.28 -2.33
C LEU A 50 -14.05 -2.42 -0.82
N ALA A 51 -14.44 -3.60 -0.34
CA ALA A 51 -14.40 -3.90 1.09
C ALA A 51 -12.97 -4.13 1.57
N ALA A 52 -12.74 -3.92 2.85
CA ALA A 52 -11.46 -4.22 3.48
C ALA A 52 -11.02 -5.65 3.17
N GLU A 53 -9.72 -5.84 2.95
CA GLU A 53 -9.07 -7.12 2.67
C GLU A 53 -9.40 -7.75 1.32
N THR A 54 -10.15 -7.07 0.45
CA THR A 54 -10.29 -7.52 -0.94
C THR A 54 -9.09 -7.04 -1.77
N VAL A 55 -8.79 -7.74 -2.86
CA VAL A 55 -7.66 -7.42 -3.72
C VAL A 55 -7.99 -6.17 -4.55
N PHE A 56 -7.11 -5.16 -4.52
CA PHE A 56 -7.27 -3.98 -5.38
C PHE A 56 -6.30 -3.96 -6.56
N GLY A 57 -5.31 -4.83 -6.56
CA GLY A 57 -4.32 -4.90 -7.62
C GLY A 57 -3.28 -5.96 -7.32
N THR A 58 -2.26 -6.01 -8.16
CA THR A 58 -1.13 -6.93 -7.99
C THR A 58 0.18 -6.20 -8.21
N VAL A 59 1.23 -6.70 -7.58
CA VAL A 59 2.59 -6.23 -7.78
C VAL A 59 3.43 -7.41 -8.26
N GLU A 60 4.13 -7.23 -9.38
CA GLU A 60 4.95 -8.27 -9.98
C GLU A 60 6.43 -7.93 -9.78
N ALA A 61 7.15 -8.87 -9.19
CA ALA A 61 8.59 -8.81 -9.05
C ALA A 61 9.22 -9.83 -10.01
N VAL A 62 10.53 -9.76 -10.19
CA VAL A 62 11.25 -10.72 -11.04
C VAL A 62 10.97 -12.15 -10.60
N LYS A 63 10.94 -12.42 -9.31
CA LYS A 63 10.85 -13.77 -8.76
C LYS A 63 9.44 -14.20 -8.35
N THR A 64 8.48 -13.27 -8.23
CA THR A 64 7.15 -13.61 -7.70
C THR A 64 6.12 -12.53 -8.01
N VAL A 65 4.84 -12.88 -7.84
CA VAL A 65 3.70 -11.96 -7.95
C VAL A 65 2.95 -11.98 -6.62
N SER A 66 2.52 -10.82 -6.15
CA SER A 66 1.77 -10.70 -4.91
C SER A 66 0.49 -9.88 -5.11
N ASP A 67 -0.58 -10.29 -4.43
CA ASP A 67 -1.81 -9.50 -4.39
C ASP A 67 -1.66 -8.30 -3.45
N LEU A 68 -2.39 -7.24 -3.78
CA LEU A 68 -2.49 -6.04 -2.94
C LEU A 68 -3.89 -5.97 -2.36
N PHE A 69 -3.99 -5.85 -1.04
CA PHE A 69 -5.26 -5.91 -0.33
C PHE A 69 -5.69 -4.55 0.17
N MET A 70 -7.00 -4.28 0.11
CA MET A 70 -7.55 -3.05 0.67
C MET A 70 -7.29 -3.03 2.18
N PRO A 71 -6.63 -1.97 2.70
CA PRO A 71 -6.40 -1.90 4.16
C PRO A 71 -7.67 -1.62 4.94
N VAL A 72 -8.57 -0.86 4.34
CA VAL A 72 -9.90 -0.53 4.87
C VAL A 72 -10.87 -0.43 3.71
N SER A 73 -12.16 -0.44 3.98
CA SER A 73 -13.17 -0.27 2.93
C SER A 73 -13.15 1.15 2.38
N GLY A 74 -13.25 1.28 1.07
CA GLY A 74 -13.24 2.59 0.43
C GLY A 74 -13.28 2.49 -1.09
N THR A 75 -13.22 3.66 -1.73
CA THR A 75 -13.25 3.78 -3.18
C THR A 75 -11.88 4.22 -3.69
N VAL A 76 -11.30 3.46 -4.59
CA VAL A 76 -10.01 3.80 -5.23
C VAL A 76 -10.25 5.00 -6.15
N THR A 77 -9.61 6.13 -5.86
CA THR A 77 -9.82 7.38 -6.60
C THR A 77 -8.68 7.73 -7.54
N GLU A 78 -7.46 7.25 -7.22
CA GLU A 78 -6.28 7.62 -7.99
C GLU A 78 -5.26 6.50 -7.96
N ILE A 79 -4.61 6.28 -9.09
CA ILE A 79 -3.52 5.31 -9.25
C ILE A 79 -2.27 6.12 -9.60
N ASN A 80 -1.13 5.78 -8.98
CA ASN A 80 0.12 6.50 -9.25
C ASN A 80 0.59 6.23 -10.69
N PRO A 81 0.53 7.24 -11.57
CA PRO A 81 0.91 7.03 -12.98
C PRO A 81 2.41 6.79 -13.17
N LEU A 82 3.23 7.19 -12.21
CA LEU A 82 4.68 7.00 -12.28
C LEU A 82 5.06 5.54 -12.34
N LEU A 83 4.29 4.66 -11.66
CA LEU A 83 4.63 3.24 -11.56
C LEU A 83 4.45 2.48 -12.88
N GLU A 84 3.74 3.05 -13.84
CA GLU A 84 3.62 2.46 -15.17
C GLU A 84 4.97 2.47 -15.91
N SER A 85 5.72 3.57 -15.80
CA SER A 85 7.01 3.72 -16.46
C SER A 85 8.19 3.43 -15.55
N GLU A 86 8.04 3.61 -14.24
CA GLU A 86 9.13 3.47 -13.26
C GLU A 86 8.69 2.64 -12.05
N PRO A 87 8.33 1.35 -12.25
CA PRO A 87 7.87 0.50 -11.14
C PRO A 87 8.93 0.30 -10.05
N GLU A 88 10.20 0.46 -10.38
CA GLU A 88 11.31 0.37 -9.43
C GLU A 88 11.27 1.43 -8.32
N LYS A 89 10.43 2.46 -8.46
CA LYS A 89 10.22 3.42 -7.38
C LYS A 89 9.60 2.78 -6.14
N VAL A 90 8.90 1.67 -6.31
CA VAL A 90 8.40 0.89 -5.18
C VAL A 90 9.56 0.39 -4.32
N ASN A 91 10.67 0.00 -4.95
CA ASN A 91 11.86 -0.45 -4.24
C ASN A 91 12.67 0.71 -3.65
N THR A 92 12.88 1.77 -4.44
CA THR A 92 13.81 2.84 -4.06
C THR A 92 13.19 3.89 -3.16
N ASP A 93 11.87 4.07 -3.24
CA ASP A 93 11.18 5.10 -2.45
C ASP A 93 9.75 4.65 -2.09
N PRO A 94 9.62 3.55 -1.34
CA PRO A 94 8.31 2.94 -1.10
C PRO A 94 7.31 3.85 -0.37
N TYR A 95 7.79 4.76 0.46
CA TYR A 95 6.93 5.69 1.23
C TYR A 95 6.73 7.04 0.55
N GLY A 96 7.41 7.30 -0.55
CA GLY A 96 7.32 8.54 -1.31
C GLY A 96 6.80 8.30 -2.70
N GLN A 97 7.66 8.40 -3.71
CA GLN A 97 7.26 8.27 -5.11
C GLN A 97 6.68 6.90 -5.46
N GLY A 98 6.93 5.89 -4.64
CA GLY A 98 6.43 4.53 -4.84
C GLY A 98 5.01 4.27 -4.30
N TRP A 99 4.27 5.29 -3.92
CA TRP A 99 2.87 5.09 -3.50
C TRP A 99 2.07 4.47 -4.64
N MET A 100 1.07 3.66 -4.31
CA MET A 100 0.34 2.89 -5.31
C MET A 100 -1.02 3.48 -5.65
N VAL A 101 -1.86 3.70 -4.65
CA VAL A 101 -3.21 4.24 -4.86
C VAL A 101 -3.55 5.27 -3.80
N LYS A 102 -4.51 6.13 -4.15
CA LYS A 102 -5.24 6.95 -3.18
C LYS A 102 -6.68 6.49 -3.20
N MET A 103 -7.31 6.52 -2.02
CA MET A 103 -8.68 6.10 -1.88
C MET A 103 -9.43 6.99 -0.92
N LYS A 104 -10.73 7.14 -1.18
CA LYS A 104 -11.63 7.76 -0.21
C LYS A 104 -12.12 6.65 0.71
N VAL A 105 -11.77 6.71 1.99
CA VAL A 105 -12.17 5.67 2.94
C VAL A 105 -13.64 5.87 3.32
N ASP A 106 -14.36 4.75 3.48
CA ASP A 106 -15.78 4.78 3.85
C ASP A 106 -15.95 5.29 5.28
N ASN A 107 -15.03 4.89 6.18
CA ASN A 107 -15.02 5.32 7.57
C ASN A 107 -13.58 5.56 8.01
N ALA A 108 -13.21 6.82 8.20
CA ALA A 108 -11.84 7.20 8.56
C ALA A 108 -11.38 6.58 9.88
N GLU A 109 -12.31 6.26 10.79
CA GLU A 109 -11.97 5.63 12.07
C GLU A 109 -11.39 4.23 11.88
N ASP A 110 -11.70 3.54 10.77
CA ASP A 110 -11.15 2.22 10.50
C ASP A 110 -9.63 2.26 10.36
N VAL A 111 -9.07 3.37 9.90
CA VAL A 111 -7.62 3.54 9.78
C VAL A 111 -6.96 3.50 11.15
N ASN A 112 -7.63 4.01 12.19
CA ASN A 112 -7.09 4.01 13.55
C ASN A 112 -6.98 2.61 14.15
N LYS A 113 -7.67 1.63 13.58
CA LYS A 113 -7.63 0.24 14.03
C LYS A 113 -6.44 -0.53 13.44
N LEU A 114 -5.76 0.06 12.46
CA LEU A 114 -4.59 -0.56 11.85
C LEU A 114 -3.39 -0.48 12.79
N LEU A 115 -2.34 -1.23 12.46
CA LEU A 115 -1.12 -1.27 13.26
C LEU A 115 -0.38 0.06 13.19
N ASP A 116 0.18 0.51 14.32
CA ASP A 116 1.13 1.60 14.30
C ASP A 116 2.52 1.05 13.93
N ALA A 117 3.51 1.95 13.80
CA ALA A 117 4.85 1.55 13.39
C ALA A 117 5.48 0.55 14.36
N GLU A 118 5.29 0.75 15.66
CA GLU A 118 5.86 -0.14 16.68
C GLU A 118 5.26 -1.54 16.61
N ALA A 119 3.92 -1.62 16.50
CA ALA A 119 3.24 -2.91 16.41
C ALA A 119 3.62 -3.65 15.12
N TYR A 120 3.70 -2.92 14.01
CA TYR A 120 4.10 -3.52 12.73
C TYR A 120 5.55 -4.01 12.78
N GLN A 121 6.45 -3.23 13.36
CA GLN A 121 7.85 -3.61 13.48
C GLN A 121 8.00 -4.91 14.28
N LYS A 122 7.20 -5.08 15.32
CA LYS A 122 7.17 -6.33 16.09
C LYS A 122 6.66 -7.51 15.26
N LEU A 123 5.68 -7.25 14.39
CA LEU A 123 5.11 -8.28 13.54
C LEU A 123 6.13 -8.86 12.57
N VAL A 124 7.03 -8.04 12.04
CA VAL A 124 8.00 -8.44 11.01
C VAL A 124 9.40 -8.76 11.56
N SER A 125 9.59 -8.66 12.87
CA SER A 125 10.88 -8.98 13.49
C SER A 125 10.96 -10.40 14.04
#